data_8c37cfb9e59edf1c4d1c8a6ed0ded6a6
#
_entry.id   8c37cfb9e59edf1c4d1c8a6ed0ded6a6
#
_cell.length_a   1.000
_cell.length_b   1.000
_cell.length_c   1.000
_cell.angle_alpha   90.00
_cell.angle_beta   90.00
_cell.angle_gamma   90.00
#
_symmetry.space_group_name_H-M   'P 1'
#
loop_
_entity.id
_entity.type
_entity.pdbx_description
1 polymer ?
#
loop_
_entity_poly.entity_id
_entity_poly.type
_entity_poly.pdbx_seq_one_letter_code
_entity_poly.pdbx_strand_id
1 'polypeptide(L)'
;QMSGESGDNSSIEKILDRIDPAQLDTDDQAILGQLAATQDKIAKGFEDFQFNTIAQSLYSFIWNDLCDWYVETSKAKLQDPAKKETCLAIQDLCLRQALLLLHPLTPFISEELWYHLHFSQDWEGEPTKESSIQYEDPGDGNTLRDALANKGIQIDPTAQGQIENIRETVSLVRALKAQFNLATNNNVALYYEADEDCCQIIESYKDKLLRIIGAKSLEPKQDDATTPATVTPLGTLHLDPGSAIDKEAETTRLTKELAKLDKIIAGTEARLANESFLAKAPDNVVEGARKQLAENKKDREET
;
A
#
# COMPACT_ATOMS: atom_id res chain seq x y z
N GLN A 1 -3.97 -24.30 0.56
CA GLN A 1 -3.57 -25.31 -0.44
C GLN A 1 -2.55 -24.71 -1.43
N MET A 2 -1.35 -24.41 -0.96
CA MET A 2 -0.20 -24.07 -1.82
C MET A 2 0.95 -25.10 -1.65
N SER A 3 0.63 -26.29 -1.26
CA SER A 3 1.59 -27.37 -0.97
C SER A 3 1.72 -28.33 -2.14
N GLY A 4 2.40 -27.94 -3.22
CA GLY A 4 2.63 -28.87 -4.32
C GLY A 4 3.72 -28.52 -5.32
N GLU A 5 4.21 -27.30 -5.32
CA GLU A 5 5.21 -26.84 -6.29
C GLU A 5 6.16 -25.77 -5.70
N SER A 6 6.54 -25.87 -4.42
CA SER A 6 7.60 -25.01 -3.92
C SER A 6 8.93 -25.50 -4.48
N GLY A 7 9.70 -24.60 -5.12
CA GLY A 7 11.08 -24.87 -5.48
C GLY A 7 11.95 -25.12 -4.25
N ASP A 8 13.23 -25.42 -4.45
CA ASP A 8 14.18 -25.57 -3.36
C ASP A 8 14.47 -24.21 -2.71
N ASN A 9 14.02 -24.01 -1.48
CA ASN A 9 14.13 -22.77 -0.69
C ASN A 9 15.20 -22.86 0.42
N SER A 10 15.98 -23.94 0.44
CA SER A 10 16.90 -24.22 1.55
C SER A 10 18.09 -23.27 1.66
N SER A 11 18.35 -22.44 0.64
CA SER A 11 19.33 -21.35 0.71
C SER A 11 18.89 -20.15 -0.14
N ILE A 12 19.47 -18.98 0.16
CA ILE A 12 19.21 -17.76 -0.61
C ILE A 12 19.64 -17.92 -2.08
N GLU A 13 20.76 -18.59 -2.34
CA GLU A 13 21.28 -18.80 -3.69
C GLU A 13 20.32 -19.62 -4.53
N LYS A 14 19.73 -20.67 -3.97
CA LYS A 14 18.73 -21.51 -4.66
C LYS A 14 17.44 -20.76 -4.96
N ILE A 15 17.01 -19.88 -4.06
CA ILE A 15 15.86 -19.02 -4.32
C ILE A 15 16.20 -18.04 -5.45
N LEU A 16 17.37 -17.40 -5.41
CA LEU A 16 17.80 -16.45 -6.43
C LEU A 16 17.97 -17.11 -7.81
N ASP A 17 18.39 -18.37 -7.88
CA ASP A 17 18.53 -19.13 -9.13
C ASP A 17 17.17 -19.37 -9.84
N ARG A 18 16.06 -19.27 -9.12
CA ARG A 18 14.70 -19.38 -9.63
C ARG A 18 14.15 -18.06 -10.20
N ILE A 19 14.83 -16.93 -9.96
CA ILE A 19 14.41 -15.62 -10.44
C ILE A 19 14.98 -15.40 -11.84
N ASP A 20 14.12 -15.29 -12.85
CA ASP A 20 14.50 -14.87 -14.20
C ASP A 20 14.51 -13.33 -14.29
N PRO A 21 15.68 -12.70 -14.45
CA PRO A 21 15.78 -11.24 -14.54
C PRO A 21 14.95 -10.63 -15.68
N ALA A 22 14.70 -11.40 -16.77
CA ALA A 22 13.93 -10.93 -17.91
C ALA A 22 12.41 -10.86 -17.65
N GLN A 23 11.94 -11.50 -16.57
CA GLN A 23 10.52 -11.52 -16.18
C GLN A 23 10.15 -10.50 -15.12
N LEU A 24 11.13 -9.74 -14.60
CA LEU A 24 10.91 -8.75 -13.56
C LEU A 24 10.13 -7.55 -14.09
N ASP A 25 9.05 -7.20 -13.40
CA ASP A 25 8.34 -5.94 -13.62
C ASP A 25 8.62 -4.92 -12.50
N THR A 26 7.97 -3.76 -12.58
CA THR A 26 8.17 -2.68 -11.61
C THR A 26 7.78 -3.08 -10.19
N ASP A 27 6.74 -3.91 -9.98
CA ASP A 27 6.37 -4.40 -8.64
C ASP A 27 7.48 -5.29 -8.06
N ASP A 28 8.09 -6.15 -8.89
CA ASP A 28 9.19 -7.02 -8.48
C ASP A 28 10.42 -6.19 -8.08
N GLN A 29 10.77 -5.21 -8.91
CA GLN A 29 11.87 -4.30 -8.64
C GLN A 29 11.64 -3.49 -7.36
N ALA A 30 10.43 -2.99 -7.17
CA ALA A 30 10.07 -2.20 -6.00
C ALA A 30 10.13 -3.02 -4.70
N ILE A 31 9.59 -4.25 -4.68
CA ILE A 31 9.59 -5.06 -3.45
C ILE A 31 11.02 -5.53 -3.09
N LEU A 32 11.85 -5.86 -4.08
CA LEU A 32 13.25 -6.21 -3.84
C LEU A 32 14.04 -5.00 -3.29
N GLY A 33 13.82 -3.81 -3.86
CA GLY A 33 14.40 -2.56 -3.36
C GLY A 33 13.94 -2.22 -1.95
N GLN A 34 12.64 -2.40 -1.66
CA GLN A 34 12.06 -2.16 -0.35
C GLN A 34 12.58 -3.15 0.70
N LEU A 35 12.78 -4.42 0.33
CA LEU A 35 13.40 -5.41 1.20
C LEU A 35 14.81 -4.98 1.61
N ALA A 36 15.66 -4.62 0.64
CA ALA A 36 17.02 -4.16 0.90
C ALA A 36 17.05 -2.89 1.77
N ALA A 37 16.17 -1.91 1.49
CA ALA A 37 16.06 -0.69 2.31
C ALA A 37 15.58 -0.99 3.74
N THR A 38 14.72 -2.00 3.90
CA THR A 38 14.24 -2.43 5.22
C THR A 38 15.36 -3.09 6.02
N GLN A 39 16.18 -3.95 5.38
CA GLN A 39 17.37 -4.54 6.02
C GLN A 39 18.34 -3.45 6.51
N ASP A 40 18.63 -2.44 5.69
CA ASP A 40 19.50 -1.31 6.09
C ASP A 40 18.95 -0.56 7.31
N LYS A 41 17.64 -0.28 7.33
CA LYS A 41 16.98 0.40 8.45
C LYS A 41 17.04 -0.44 9.73
N ILE A 42 16.88 -1.75 9.61
CA ILE A 42 16.91 -2.66 10.74
C ILE A 42 18.32 -2.82 11.28
N ALA A 43 19.32 -3.01 10.40
CA ALA A 43 20.73 -3.07 10.80
C ALA A 43 21.12 -1.81 11.58
N LYS A 44 20.83 -0.64 11.03
CA LYS A 44 21.05 0.63 11.72
C LYS A 44 20.25 0.75 13.03
N GLY A 45 19.01 0.28 13.05
CA GLY A 45 18.17 0.28 14.24
C GLY A 45 18.77 -0.54 15.39
N PHE A 46 19.43 -1.67 15.09
CA PHE A 46 20.17 -2.45 16.10
C PHE A 46 21.43 -1.73 16.58
N GLU A 47 22.22 -1.12 15.67
CA GLU A 47 23.39 -0.33 16.04
C GLU A 47 23.03 0.85 16.97
N ASP A 48 21.94 1.55 16.68
CA ASP A 48 21.46 2.72 17.40
C ASP A 48 20.53 2.38 18.59
N PHE A 49 20.28 1.10 18.87
CA PHE A 49 19.33 0.62 19.88
C PHE A 49 17.90 1.15 19.73
N GLN A 50 17.47 1.39 18.49
CA GLN A 50 16.15 1.93 18.14
C GLN A 50 15.11 0.82 17.87
N PHE A 51 14.78 0.02 18.88
CA PHE A 51 13.88 -1.15 18.74
C PHE A 51 12.49 -0.80 18.22
N ASN A 52 11.97 0.39 18.53
CA ASN A 52 10.70 0.84 17.98
C ASN A 52 10.77 1.02 16.45
N THR A 53 11.85 1.59 15.95
CA THR A 53 12.10 1.76 14.51
C THR A 53 12.21 0.40 13.81
N ILE A 54 12.88 -0.59 14.44
CA ILE A 54 12.97 -1.96 13.93
C ILE A 54 11.58 -2.56 13.79
N ALA A 55 10.78 -2.54 14.87
CA ALA A 55 9.44 -3.11 14.89
C ALA A 55 8.52 -2.46 13.84
N GLN A 56 8.55 -1.13 13.73
CA GLN A 56 7.75 -0.40 12.74
C GLN A 56 8.18 -0.71 11.30
N SER A 57 9.49 -0.80 11.04
CA SER A 57 10.01 -1.11 9.70
C SER A 57 9.62 -2.54 9.27
N LEU A 58 9.74 -3.51 10.16
CA LEU A 58 9.30 -4.89 9.93
C LEU A 58 7.79 -4.97 9.69
N TYR A 59 7.00 -4.33 10.54
CA TYR A 59 5.55 -4.29 10.37
C TYR A 59 5.15 -3.68 9.03
N SER A 60 5.75 -2.54 8.66
CA SER A 60 5.45 -1.87 7.40
C SER A 60 5.81 -2.74 6.21
N PHE A 61 7.00 -3.33 6.20
CA PHE A 61 7.43 -4.20 5.11
C PHE A 61 6.52 -5.43 4.96
N ILE A 62 6.27 -6.16 6.05
CA ILE A 62 5.51 -7.41 5.99
C ILE A 62 4.05 -7.12 5.65
N TRP A 63 3.42 -6.18 6.35
CA TRP A 63 1.99 -5.94 6.21
C TRP A 63 1.65 -5.12 4.99
N ASN A 64 2.26 -3.91 4.86
CA ASN A 64 1.87 -2.98 3.80
C ASN A 64 2.52 -3.31 2.46
N ASP A 65 3.83 -3.64 2.46
CA ASP A 65 4.56 -3.78 1.20
C ASP A 65 4.42 -5.20 0.64
N LEU A 66 4.62 -6.23 1.45
CA LEU A 66 4.55 -7.62 1.00
C LEU A 66 3.08 -8.10 0.90
N CYS A 67 2.33 -8.11 2.02
CA CYS A 67 1.01 -8.73 2.07
C CYS A 67 -0.06 -7.91 1.33
N ASP A 68 -0.18 -6.63 1.67
CA ASP A 68 -1.24 -5.78 1.14
C ASP A 68 -1.01 -5.37 -0.31
N TRP A 69 0.25 -5.21 -0.72
CA TRP A 69 0.55 -4.75 -2.06
C TRP A 69 1.09 -5.86 -2.96
N TYR A 70 2.30 -6.37 -2.68
CA TYR A 70 2.97 -7.27 -3.61
C TYR A 70 2.21 -8.58 -3.84
N VAL A 71 1.71 -9.22 -2.79
CA VAL A 71 0.91 -10.45 -2.92
C VAL A 71 -0.37 -10.19 -3.71
N GLU A 72 -1.04 -9.06 -3.51
CA GLU A 72 -2.25 -8.72 -4.27
C GLU A 72 -1.96 -8.40 -5.74
N THR A 73 -0.92 -7.62 -6.03
CA THR A 73 -0.55 -7.26 -7.41
C THR A 73 -0.02 -8.45 -8.20
N SER A 74 0.65 -9.38 -7.54
CA SER A 74 1.25 -10.56 -8.16
C SER A 74 0.27 -11.69 -8.49
N LYS A 75 -0.99 -11.64 -8.04
CA LYS A 75 -1.99 -12.69 -8.31
C LYS A 75 -2.15 -13.02 -9.81
N ALA A 76 -2.06 -12.03 -10.68
CA ALA A 76 -2.13 -12.26 -12.12
C ALA A 76 -0.89 -13.00 -12.66
N LYS A 77 0.31 -12.71 -12.11
CA LYS A 77 1.56 -13.38 -12.48
C LYS A 77 1.54 -14.86 -12.14
N LEU A 78 0.87 -15.24 -11.04
CA LEU A 78 0.74 -16.64 -10.63
C LEU A 78 -0.11 -17.48 -11.60
N GLN A 79 -0.91 -16.84 -12.45
CA GLN A 79 -1.67 -17.49 -13.52
C GLN A 79 -0.89 -17.58 -14.85
N ASP A 80 0.22 -16.85 -14.97
CA ASP A 80 1.07 -16.85 -16.15
C ASP A 80 2.24 -17.84 -15.95
N PRO A 81 2.28 -18.96 -16.71
CA PRO A 81 3.34 -19.96 -16.55
C PRO A 81 4.76 -19.42 -16.71
N ALA A 82 4.96 -18.35 -17.52
CA ALA A 82 6.27 -17.74 -17.75
C ALA A 82 6.76 -16.92 -16.55
N LYS A 83 5.83 -16.35 -15.76
CA LYS A 83 6.13 -15.43 -14.63
C LYS A 83 5.98 -16.08 -13.27
N LYS A 84 5.25 -17.19 -13.21
CA LYS A 84 4.85 -17.85 -11.96
C LYS A 84 6.06 -18.18 -11.08
N GLU A 85 7.08 -18.82 -11.65
CA GLU A 85 8.26 -19.27 -10.89
C GLU A 85 9.04 -18.09 -10.32
N THR A 86 9.34 -17.07 -11.13
CA THR A 86 10.00 -15.83 -10.67
C THR A 86 9.20 -15.14 -9.57
N CYS A 87 7.88 -15.05 -9.74
CA CYS A 87 6.99 -14.44 -8.74
C CYS A 87 7.01 -15.20 -7.40
N LEU A 88 6.94 -16.53 -7.43
CA LEU A 88 7.03 -17.37 -6.23
C LEU A 88 8.40 -17.24 -5.56
N ALA A 89 9.49 -17.26 -6.34
CA ALA A 89 10.84 -17.10 -5.82
C ALA A 89 11.03 -15.75 -5.10
N ILE A 90 10.48 -14.66 -5.63
CA ILE A 90 10.53 -13.35 -4.96
C ILE A 90 9.70 -13.36 -3.66
N GLN A 91 8.52 -14.00 -3.64
CA GLN A 91 7.73 -14.15 -2.42
C GLN A 91 8.48 -14.98 -1.37
N ASP A 92 9.10 -16.08 -1.78
CA ASP A 92 9.91 -16.93 -0.89
C ASP A 92 11.12 -16.15 -0.34
N LEU A 93 11.82 -15.37 -1.18
CA LEU A 93 12.92 -14.51 -0.76
C LEU A 93 12.48 -13.49 0.29
N CYS A 94 11.39 -12.75 0.01
CA CYS A 94 10.84 -11.75 0.92
C CYS A 94 10.43 -12.38 2.25
N LEU A 95 9.77 -13.53 2.22
CA LEU A 95 9.31 -14.22 3.43
C LEU A 95 10.48 -14.78 4.24
N ARG A 96 11.45 -15.41 3.56
CA ARG A 96 12.68 -15.91 4.18
C ARG A 96 13.42 -14.79 4.92
N GLN A 97 13.65 -13.66 4.25
CA GLN A 97 14.36 -12.53 4.83
C GLN A 97 13.54 -11.88 5.97
N ALA A 98 12.22 -11.76 5.82
CA ALA A 98 11.36 -11.26 6.87
C ALA A 98 11.44 -12.11 8.16
N LEU A 99 11.46 -13.44 8.04
CA LEU A 99 11.61 -14.33 9.20
C LEU A 99 12.96 -14.18 9.88
N LEU A 100 14.06 -14.06 9.11
CA LEU A 100 15.40 -13.81 9.64
C LEU A 100 15.45 -12.49 10.43
N LEU A 101 14.87 -11.43 9.88
CA LEU A 101 14.81 -10.11 10.53
C LEU A 101 13.89 -10.08 11.75
N LEU A 102 12.84 -10.92 11.76
CA LEU A 102 11.92 -11.08 12.90
C LEU A 102 12.51 -11.93 14.03
N HIS A 103 13.42 -12.85 13.71
CA HIS A 103 13.90 -13.87 14.66
C HIS A 103 14.43 -13.29 15.98
N PRO A 104 15.22 -12.21 16.00
CA PRO A 104 15.68 -11.61 17.26
C PRO A 104 14.55 -11.09 18.18
N LEU A 105 13.38 -10.79 17.62
CA LEU A 105 12.22 -10.24 18.33
C LEU A 105 11.19 -11.32 18.70
N THR A 106 11.02 -12.31 17.82
CA THR A 106 10.00 -13.36 17.94
C THR A 106 10.58 -14.75 17.62
N PRO A 107 11.54 -15.25 18.42
CA PRO A 107 12.36 -16.41 18.06
C PRO A 107 11.54 -17.70 17.88
N PHE A 108 10.53 -17.95 18.71
CA PHE A 108 9.79 -19.21 18.67
C PHE A 108 8.91 -19.34 17.42
N ILE A 109 8.17 -18.29 17.09
CA ILE A 109 7.27 -18.34 15.93
C ILE A 109 8.04 -18.31 14.62
N SER A 110 9.14 -17.57 14.54
CA SER A 110 9.98 -17.51 13.32
C SER A 110 10.68 -18.84 13.06
N GLU A 111 11.16 -19.54 14.09
CA GLU A 111 11.74 -20.88 13.97
C GLU A 111 10.69 -21.89 13.46
N GLU A 112 9.49 -21.88 14.04
CA GLU A 112 8.39 -22.78 13.65
C GLU A 112 7.97 -22.55 12.20
N LEU A 113 7.82 -21.29 11.79
CA LEU A 113 7.49 -20.94 10.40
C LEU A 113 8.62 -21.29 9.44
N TRP A 114 9.87 -21.08 9.84
CA TRP A 114 11.04 -21.44 9.04
C TRP A 114 11.05 -22.92 8.67
N TYR A 115 10.80 -23.76 9.65
CA TYR A 115 10.70 -25.21 9.45
C TYR A 115 9.53 -25.57 8.52
N HIS A 116 8.32 -25.07 8.80
CA HIS A 116 7.13 -25.40 8.03
C HIS A 116 7.12 -24.84 6.59
N LEU A 117 7.89 -23.82 6.32
CA LEU A 117 8.04 -23.23 4.98
C LEU A 117 9.20 -23.83 4.19
N HIS A 118 9.85 -24.87 4.74
CA HIS A 118 10.95 -25.57 4.10
C HIS A 118 12.16 -24.67 3.75
N PHE A 119 12.42 -23.66 4.59
CA PHE A 119 13.65 -22.86 4.49
C PHE A 119 14.84 -23.55 5.15
N SER A 120 14.63 -24.66 5.84
CA SER A 120 15.65 -25.55 6.37
C SER A 120 15.68 -26.86 5.60
N GLN A 121 16.80 -27.57 5.63
CA GLN A 121 16.87 -28.96 5.22
C GLN A 121 16.17 -29.83 6.28
N ASP A 122 15.74 -31.06 5.88
CA ASP A 122 14.95 -31.96 6.71
C ASP A 122 15.46 -32.03 8.15
N TRP A 123 14.54 -31.71 9.07
CA TRP A 123 14.83 -31.74 10.49
C TRP A 123 14.39 -33.09 11.08
N GLU A 124 15.35 -34.00 11.20
CA GLU A 124 15.18 -35.19 12.03
C GLU A 124 16.13 -35.09 13.23
N GLY A 125 15.68 -34.52 14.37
CA GLY A 125 16.45 -34.48 15.61
C GLY A 125 16.67 -33.07 16.18
N GLU A 126 17.85 -32.84 16.83
CA GLU A 126 18.17 -31.53 17.38
C GLU A 126 18.55 -30.51 16.31
N PRO A 127 18.24 -29.21 16.50
CA PRO A 127 18.58 -28.15 15.55
C PRO A 127 20.07 -28.11 15.24
N THR A 128 20.42 -28.12 13.97
CA THR A 128 21.78 -27.94 13.47
C THR A 128 21.94 -26.58 12.82
N LYS A 129 23.16 -26.21 12.42
CA LYS A 129 23.37 -24.99 11.64
C LYS A 129 22.63 -25.00 10.30
N GLU A 130 22.40 -26.19 9.75
CA GLU A 130 21.72 -26.38 8.48
C GLU A 130 20.18 -26.36 8.61
N SER A 131 19.64 -26.53 9.83
CA SER A 131 18.20 -26.66 10.06
C SER A 131 17.57 -25.50 10.79
N SER A 132 18.30 -24.78 11.65
CA SER A 132 17.73 -23.72 12.49
C SER A 132 18.04 -22.33 11.98
N ILE A 133 17.01 -21.47 11.99
CA ILE A 133 17.10 -20.06 11.58
C ILE A 133 18.13 -19.26 12.41
N GLN A 134 18.38 -19.65 13.65
CA GLN A 134 19.31 -18.95 14.55
C GLN A 134 20.78 -18.95 14.06
N TYR A 135 21.15 -19.86 13.16
CA TYR A 135 22.49 -19.95 12.58
C TYR A 135 22.60 -19.27 11.21
N GLU A 136 21.50 -18.75 10.70
CA GLU A 136 21.46 -18.03 9.45
C GLU A 136 21.77 -16.53 9.66
N ASP A 137 22.50 -15.94 8.72
CA ASP A 137 22.80 -14.51 8.73
C ASP A 137 21.70 -13.77 7.94
N PRO A 138 20.98 -12.82 8.55
CA PRO A 138 20.03 -11.98 7.83
C PRO A 138 20.69 -11.08 6.77
N GLY A 139 22.01 -10.83 6.89
CA GLY A 139 22.71 -9.85 6.08
C GLY A 139 22.20 -8.42 6.29
N ASP A 140 22.69 -7.52 5.47
CA ASP A 140 22.18 -6.16 5.32
C ASP A 140 21.69 -5.90 3.88
N GLY A 141 21.18 -4.70 3.62
CA GLY A 141 20.69 -4.38 2.28
C GLY A 141 21.78 -4.39 1.20
N ASN A 142 23.05 -4.14 1.54
CA ASN A 142 24.15 -4.23 0.60
C ASN A 142 24.44 -5.68 0.23
N THR A 143 24.46 -6.57 1.22
CA THR A 143 24.61 -8.02 1.01
C THR A 143 23.54 -8.57 0.07
N LEU A 144 22.27 -8.14 0.25
CA LEU A 144 21.18 -8.54 -0.63
C LEU A 144 21.35 -7.96 -2.05
N ARG A 145 21.70 -6.66 -2.17
CA ARG A 145 21.93 -6.03 -3.49
C ARG A 145 23.05 -6.70 -4.25
N ASP A 146 24.14 -7.04 -3.57
CA ASP A 146 25.28 -7.76 -4.18
C ASP A 146 24.89 -9.18 -4.62
N ALA A 147 24.11 -9.89 -3.80
CA ALA A 147 23.60 -11.22 -4.15
C ALA A 147 22.68 -11.17 -5.39
N LEU A 148 21.79 -10.20 -5.46
CA LEU A 148 20.92 -9.95 -6.62
C LEU A 148 21.75 -9.58 -7.87
N ALA A 149 22.71 -8.66 -7.74
CA ALA A 149 23.56 -8.21 -8.84
C ALA A 149 24.40 -9.36 -9.42
N ASN A 150 24.90 -10.26 -8.58
CA ASN A 150 25.64 -11.46 -8.99
C ASN A 150 24.77 -12.43 -9.84
N LYS A 151 23.45 -12.36 -9.72
CA LYS A 151 22.47 -13.09 -10.54
C LYS A 151 21.94 -12.27 -11.73
N GLY A 152 22.55 -11.11 -12.01
CA GLY A 152 22.13 -10.22 -13.09
C GLY A 152 20.86 -9.42 -12.79
N ILE A 153 20.39 -9.39 -11.54
CA ILE A 153 19.23 -8.63 -11.11
C ILE A 153 19.72 -7.29 -10.60
N GLN A 154 19.41 -6.23 -11.34
CA GLN A 154 19.66 -4.85 -10.92
C GLN A 154 18.36 -4.22 -10.43
N ILE A 155 18.36 -3.69 -9.21
CA ILE A 155 17.20 -3.01 -8.65
C ILE A 155 17.11 -1.61 -9.29
N ASP A 156 15.97 -1.33 -9.92
CA ASP A 156 15.67 0.01 -10.43
C ASP A 156 15.39 0.95 -9.25
N PRO A 157 16.20 1.99 -9.03
CA PRO A 157 16.02 2.91 -7.92
C PRO A 157 14.73 3.75 -8.02
N THR A 158 14.11 3.83 -9.21
CA THR A 158 12.88 4.60 -9.44
C THR A 158 11.62 3.79 -9.15
N ALA A 159 11.72 2.45 -9.17
CA ALA A 159 10.56 1.56 -9.04
C ALA A 159 9.79 1.75 -7.73
N GLN A 160 10.49 1.96 -6.61
CA GLN A 160 9.84 2.20 -5.31
C GLN A 160 8.98 3.46 -5.33
N GLY A 161 9.52 4.58 -5.85
CA GLY A 161 8.78 5.83 -5.96
C GLY A 161 7.57 5.72 -6.92
N GLN A 162 7.70 4.98 -8.01
CA GLN A 162 6.59 4.72 -8.92
C GLN A 162 5.46 3.94 -8.22
N ILE A 163 5.79 2.88 -7.50
CA ILE A 163 4.79 2.09 -6.76
C ILE A 163 4.14 2.91 -5.65
N GLU A 164 4.88 3.76 -4.95
CA GLU A 164 4.32 4.65 -3.92
C GLU A 164 3.30 5.62 -4.53
N ASN A 165 3.62 6.26 -5.66
CA ASN A 165 2.70 7.12 -6.40
C ASN A 165 1.43 6.37 -6.84
N ILE A 166 1.58 5.13 -7.32
CA ILE A 166 0.45 4.29 -7.71
C ILE A 166 -0.43 3.95 -6.50
N ARG A 167 0.18 3.58 -5.36
CA ARG A 167 -0.55 3.26 -4.12
C ARG A 167 -1.33 4.46 -3.59
N GLU A 168 -0.72 5.63 -3.58
CA GLU A 168 -1.38 6.87 -3.17
C GLU A 168 -2.54 7.19 -4.12
N THR A 169 -2.33 7.09 -5.43
CA THR A 169 -3.40 7.25 -6.42
C THR A 169 -4.57 6.31 -6.16
N VAL A 170 -4.31 5.02 -5.95
CA VAL A 170 -5.35 4.03 -5.60
C VAL A 170 -6.11 4.42 -4.34
N SER A 171 -5.40 4.87 -3.30
CA SER A 171 -6.00 5.29 -2.04
C SER A 171 -6.93 6.48 -2.21
N LEU A 172 -6.49 7.52 -2.94
CA LEU A 172 -7.26 8.73 -3.19
C LEU A 172 -8.51 8.45 -4.03
N VAL A 173 -8.40 7.62 -5.07
CA VAL A 173 -9.55 7.23 -5.90
C VAL A 173 -10.55 6.36 -5.12
N ARG A 174 -10.07 5.45 -4.26
CA ARG A 174 -10.96 4.69 -3.37
C ARG A 174 -11.68 5.60 -2.36
N ALA A 175 -11.00 6.61 -1.83
CA ALA A 175 -11.60 7.62 -0.97
C ALA A 175 -12.68 8.43 -1.72
N LEU A 176 -12.40 8.85 -2.96
CA LEU A 176 -13.37 9.51 -3.81
C LEU A 176 -14.62 8.62 -4.06
N LYS A 177 -14.40 7.34 -4.41
CA LYS A 177 -15.53 6.39 -4.56
C LYS A 177 -16.36 6.25 -3.27
N ALA A 178 -15.69 6.24 -2.10
CA ALA A 178 -16.38 6.13 -0.82
C ALA A 178 -17.24 7.35 -0.50
N GLN A 179 -16.81 8.56 -0.85
CA GLN A 179 -17.60 9.80 -0.70
C GLN A 179 -18.96 9.72 -1.43
N PHE A 180 -18.98 9.02 -2.57
CA PHE A 180 -20.19 8.82 -3.36
C PHE A 180 -20.91 7.48 -3.09
N ASN A 181 -20.60 6.78 -1.99
CA ASN A 181 -21.12 5.46 -1.65
C ASN A 181 -20.88 4.37 -2.72
N LEU A 182 -19.84 4.51 -3.52
CA LEU A 182 -19.45 3.60 -4.60
C LEU A 182 -18.26 2.72 -4.24
N ALA A 183 -17.88 2.61 -2.97
CA ALA A 183 -16.68 1.89 -2.53
C ALA A 183 -16.63 0.44 -3.04
N THR A 184 -17.77 -0.26 -3.05
CA THR A 184 -17.90 -1.66 -3.51
C THR A 184 -18.42 -1.79 -4.94
N ASN A 185 -18.71 -0.68 -5.63
CA ASN A 185 -19.24 -0.72 -6.99
C ASN A 185 -18.09 -0.79 -8.02
N ASN A 186 -18.00 -1.90 -8.74
CA ASN A 186 -16.98 -2.14 -9.75
C ASN A 186 -17.41 -1.73 -11.19
N ASN A 187 -18.59 -1.12 -11.34
CA ASN A 187 -19.12 -0.70 -12.65
C ASN A 187 -18.88 0.79 -12.96
N VAL A 188 -18.11 1.49 -12.13
CA VAL A 188 -17.76 2.90 -12.34
C VAL A 188 -16.71 3.03 -13.42
N ALA A 189 -16.85 4.04 -14.29
CA ALA A 189 -15.80 4.45 -15.21
C ALA A 189 -14.93 5.52 -14.56
N LEU A 190 -13.65 5.49 -14.87
CA LEU A 190 -12.68 6.51 -14.48
C LEU A 190 -12.09 7.13 -15.72
N TYR A 191 -11.85 8.44 -15.66
CA TYR A 191 -11.09 9.18 -16.66
C TYR A 191 -9.89 9.84 -16.00
N TYR A 192 -8.82 10.04 -16.77
CA TYR A 192 -7.63 10.69 -16.27
C TYR A 192 -7.18 11.86 -17.13
N GLU A 193 -6.61 12.88 -16.49
CA GLU A 193 -5.86 13.98 -17.09
C GLU A 193 -4.46 13.96 -16.48
N ALA A 194 -3.45 13.63 -17.29
CA ALA A 194 -2.08 13.45 -16.83
C ALA A 194 -1.08 13.91 -17.91
N ASP A 195 0.15 14.17 -17.50
CA ASP A 195 1.26 14.37 -18.43
C ASP A 195 1.66 13.07 -19.15
N GLU A 196 2.57 13.18 -20.11
CA GLU A 196 2.96 12.05 -20.96
C GLU A 196 3.60 10.91 -20.16
N ASP A 197 4.45 11.21 -19.17
CA ASP A 197 5.12 10.22 -18.33
C ASP A 197 4.11 9.48 -17.44
N CYS A 198 3.21 10.22 -16.81
CA CYS A 198 2.13 9.64 -16.00
C CYS A 198 1.15 8.82 -16.85
N CYS A 199 0.84 9.26 -18.08
CA CYS A 199 0.03 8.47 -19.02
C CYS A 199 0.66 7.11 -19.31
N GLN A 200 1.97 7.06 -19.57
CA GLN A 200 2.68 5.79 -19.80
C GLN A 200 2.60 4.86 -18.57
N ILE A 201 2.75 5.40 -17.36
CA ILE A 201 2.61 4.64 -16.11
C ILE A 201 1.17 4.11 -16.00
N ILE A 202 0.15 4.96 -16.18
CA ILE A 202 -1.26 4.57 -16.09
C ILE A 202 -1.58 3.45 -17.08
N GLU A 203 -1.18 3.59 -18.36
CA GLU A 203 -1.45 2.59 -19.38
C GLU A 203 -0.71 1.27 -19.10
N SER A 204 0.54 1.31 -18.63
CA SER A 204 1.30 0.10 -18.26
C SER A 204 0.70 -0.65 -17.07
N TYR A 205 0.02 0.07 -16.16
CA TYR A 205 -0.61 -0.46 -14.96
C TYR A 205 -2.13 -0.62 -15.06
N LYS A 206 -2.73 -0.32 -16.20
CA LYS A 206 -4.19 -0.17 -16.40
C LYS A 206 -4.97 -1.34 -15.81
N ASP A 207 -4.64 -2.56 -16.20
CA ASP A 207 -5.35 -3.77 -15.73
C ASP A 207 -5.22 -3.99 -14.21
N LYS A 208 -4.04 -3.69 -13.65
CA LYS A 208 -3.82 -3.76 -12.20
C LYS A 208 -4.62 -2.68 -11.48
N LEU A 209 -4.59 -1.44 -11.97
CA LEU A 209 -5.34 -0.31 -11.41
C LEU A 209 -6.84 -0.58 -11.41
N LEU A 210 -7.40 -1.04 -12.54
CA LEU A 210 -8.82 -1.39 -12.66
C LEU A 210 -9.23 -2.43 -11.61
N ARG A 211 -8.41 -3.46 -11.44
CA ARG A 211 -8.69 -4.52 -10.45
C ARG A 211 -8.60 -4.01 -9.03
N ILE A 212 -7.54 -3.26 -8.69
CA ILE A 212 -7.27 -2.80 -7.32
C ILE A 212 -8.27 -1.71 -6.91
N ILE A 213 -8.55 -0.76 -7.77
CA ILE A 213 -9.53 0.30 -7.52
C ILE A 213 -10.96 -0.27 -7.53
N GLY A 214 -11.20 -1.34 -8.28
CA GLY A 214 -12.52 -1.86 -8.56
C GLY A 214 -13.28 -0.91 -9.50
N ALA A 215 -12.79 -0.74 -10.73
CA ALA A 215 -13.40 0.09 -11.76
C ALA A 215 -13.58 -0.70 -13.05
N LYS A 216 -14.55 -0.28 -13.89
CA LYS A 216 -14.86 -0.92 -15.16
C LYS A 216 -13.90 -0.49 -16.26
N SER A 217 -13.55 0.78 -16.28
CA SER A 217 -12.69 1.38 -17.30
C SER A 217 -11.87 2.53 -16.71
N LEU A 218 -10.73 2.80 -17.33
CA LEU A 218 -9.85 3.92 -17.03
C LEU A 218 -9.33 4.45 -18.37
N GLU A 219 -9.82 5.63 -18.80
CA GLU A 219 -9.55 6.18 -20.12
C GLU A 219 -9.12 7.65 -20.02
N PRO A 220 -8.37 8.18 -21.00
CA PRO A 220 -8.10 9.61 -21.06
C PRO A 220 -9.40 10.41 -21.14
N LYS A 221 -9.48 11.52 -20.39
CA LYS A 221 -10.64 12.40 -20.43
C LYS A 221 -10.66 13.15 -21.75
N GLN A 222 -11.80 13.13 -22.43
CA GLN A 222 -11.96 13.72 -23.78
C GLN A 222 -12.90 14.92 -23.80
N ASP A 223 -13.67 15.14 -22.74
CA ASP A 223 -14.67 16.20 -22.66
C ASP A 223 -14.47 17.09 -21.43
N ASP A 224 -15.08 18.28 -21.48
CA ASP A 224 -15.09 19.24 -20.36
C ASP A 224 -16.22 18.98 -19.35
N ALA A 225 -16.81 17.78 -19.35
CA ALA A 225 -17.87 17.46 -18.40
C ALA A 225 -17.34 17.54 -16.96
N THR A 226 -18.09 18.25 -16.12
CA THR A 226 -17.77 18.37 -14.70
C THR A 226 -18.16 17.07 -14.01
N THR A 227 -17.15 16.30 -13.64
CA THR A 227 -17.28 15.04 -12.90
C THR A 227 -16.53 15.16 -11.58
N PRO A 228 -16.95 14.45 -10.51
CA PRO A 228 -16.16 14.37 -9.29
C PRO A 228 -14.73 13.92 -9.60
N ALA A 229 -13.75 14.61 -9.04
CA ALA A 229 -12.36 14.37 -9.35
C ALA A 229 -11.48 14.43 -8.11
N THR A 230 -10.33 13.79 -8.15
CA THR A 230 -9.28 13.90 -7.15
C THR A 230 -7.92 14.09 -7.81
N VAL A 231 -7.12 14.98 -7.26
CA VAL A 231 -5.73 15.17 -7.69
C VAL A 231 -4.87 14.10 -7.05
N THR A 232 -4.08 13.41 -7.84
CA THR A 232 -3.23 12.31 -7.43
C THR A 232 -1.81 12.50 -7.96
N PRO A 233 -0.81 11.75 -7.47
CA PRO A 233 0.55 11.79 -8.02
C PRO A 233 0.64 11.42 -9.51
N LEU A 234 -0.32 10.66 -10.04
CA LEU A 234 -0.39 10.30 -11.46
C LEU A 234 -1.28 11.21 -12.30
N GLY A 235 -1.70 12.36 -11.76
CA GLY A 235 -2.59 13.29 -12.44
C GLY A 235 -3.97 13.38 -11.80
N THR A 236 -4.89 14.07 -12.45
CA THR A 236 -6.27 14.21 -11.97
C THR A 236 -7.11 13.04 -12.46
N LEU A 237 -7.71 12.30 -11.52
CA LEU A 237 -8.63 11.22 -11.84
C LEU A 237 -10.06 11.65 -11.58
N HIS A 238 -10.90 11.42 -12.56
CA HIS A 238 -12.31 11.77 -12.59
C HIS A 238 -13.16 10.51 -12.44
N LEU A 239 -14.18 10.59 -11.61
CA LEU A 239 -15.13 9.51 -11.40
C LEU A 239 -16.40 9.77 -12.20
N ASP A 240 -16.71 8.90 -13.17
CA ASP A 240 -18.04 8.91 -13.78
C ASP A 240 -18.94 7.92 -13.03
N PRO A 241 -19.85 8.43 -12.22
CA PRO A 241 -20.76 7.56 -11.49
C PRO A 241 -21.78 6.87 -12.41
N GLY A 242 -21.96 7.35 -13.66
CA GLY A 242 -22.91 6.81 -14.62
C GLY A 242 -24.32 6.66 -14.06
N SER A 243 -24.95 5.50 -14.32
CA SER A 243 -26.24 5.12 -13.72
C SER A 243 -26.11 4.52 -12.30
N ALA A 244 -24.90 4.48 -11.75
CA ALA A 244 -24.65 3.86 -10.44
C ALA A 244 -25.03 4.78 -9.26
N ILE A 245 -25.12 6.09 -9.49
CA ILE A 245 -25.69 7.04 -8.52
C ILE A 245 -27.15 7.26 -8.84
N ASP A 246 -28.01 6.91 -7.90
CA ASP A 246 -29.38 7.47 -7.86
C ASP A 246 -29.26 8.98 -7.53
N LYS A 247 -29.30 9.81 -8.57
CA LYS A 247 -29.16 11.27 -8.44
C LYS A 247 -30.16 11.88 -7.48
N GLU A 248 -31.38 11.32 -7.39
CA GLU A 248 -32.42 11.79 -6.47
C GLU A 248 -32.09 11.42 -5.03
N ALA A 249 -31.64 10.18 -4.80
CA ALA A 249 -31.22 9.72 -3.48
C ALA A 249 -29.99 10.50 -2.98
N GLU A 250 -29.01 10.75 -3.84
CA GLU A 250 -27.80 11.48 -3.48
C GLU A 250 -28.08 12.98 -3.25
N THR A 251 -28.88 13.61 -4.11
CA THR A 251 -29.35 15.00 -3.88
C THR A 251 -30.09 15.13 -2.56
N THR A 252 -30.92 14.15 -2.24
CA THR A 252 -31.67 14.13 -0.95
C THR A 252 -30.69 13.96 0.23
N ARG A 253 -29.65 13.13 0.10
CA ARG A 253 -28.61 12.92 1.12
C ARG A 253 -27.82 14.21 1.36
N LEU A 254 -27.30 14.82 0.29
CA LEU A 254 -26.52 16.06 0.36
C LEU A 254 -27.35 17.22 0.92
N THR A 255 -28.59 17.34 0.51
CA THR A 255 -29.51 18.35 1.07
C THR A 255 -29.73 18.18 2.57
N LYS A 256 -29.83 16.92 3.06
CA LYS A 256 -29.94 16.65 4.50
C LYS A 256 -28.66 16.97 5.24
N GLU A 257 -27.49 16.71 4.62
CA GLU A 257 -26.20 16.98 5.18
C GLU A 257 -25.95 18.49 5.28
N LEU A 258 -26.23 19.25 4.22
CA LEU A 258 -26.24 20.71 4.22
C LEU A 258 -27.14 21.27 5.33
N ALA A 259 -28.35 20.75 5.46
CA ALA A 259 -29.28 21.20 6.50
C ALA A 259 -28.76 20.90 7.93
N LYS A 260 -27.99 19.83 8.13
CA LYS A 260 -27.34 19.55 9.41
C LYS A 260 -26.18 20.52 9.67
N LEU A 261 -25.31 20.74 8.67
CA LEU A 261 -24.21 21.70 8.75
C LEU A 261 -24.74 23.12 9.02
N ASP A 262 -25.78 23.57 8.33
CA ASP A 262 -26.45 24.87 8.56
C ASP A 262 -26.94 25.02 10.01
N LYS A 263 -27.52 23.97 10.60
CA LYS A 263 -27.94 23.98 12.00
C LYS A 263 -26.76 24.06 12.97
N ILE A 264 -25.68 23.34 12.71
CA ILE A 264 -24.48 23.36 13.54
C ILE A 264 -23.79 24.72 13.46
N ILE A 265 -23.68 25.28 12.25
CA ILE A 265 -23.11 26.61 12.00
C ILE A 265 -23.95 27.65 12.75
N ALA A 266 -25.27 27.70 12.55
CA ALA A 266 -26.16 28.65 13.23
C ALA A 266 -26.12 28.51 14.76
N GLY A 267 -26.05 27.28 15.29
CA GLY A 267 -25.93 27.03 16.72
C GLY A 267 -24.59 27.52 17.29
N THR A 268 -23.51 27.31 16.56
CA THR A 268 -22.18 27.78 16.98
C THR A 268 -22.05 29.30 16.88
N GLU A 269 -22.57 29.91 15.84
CA GLU A 269 -22.66 31.37 15.70
C GLU A 269 -23.48 32.01 16.81
N ALA A 270 -24.65 31.46 17.12
CA ALA A 270 -25.49 31.94 18.22
C ALA A 270 -24.77 31.83 19.59
N ARG A 271 -23.99 30.74 19.81
CA ARG A 271 -23.17 30.60 21.03
C ARG A 271 -22.06 31.66 21.08
N LEU A 272 -21.39 31.89 19.97
CA LEU A 272 -20.30 32.88 19.89
C LEU A 272 -20.81 34.33 19.90
N ALA A 273 -22.09 34.57 19.58
CA ALA A 273 -22.77 35.88 19.72
C ALA A 273 -23.31 36.15 21.14
N ASN A 274 -23.32 35.14 22.01
CA ASN A 274 -23.82 35.28 23.38
C ASN A 274 -22.77 35.85 24.32
N GLU A 275 -22.90 37.11 24.70
CA GLU A 275 -21.96 37.80 25.60
C GLU A 275 -21.82 37.09 26.96
N SER A 276 -22.88 36.49 27.49
CA SER A 276 -22.82 35.72 28.74
C SER A 276 -21.99 34.45 28.61
N PHE A 277 -21.96 33.82 27.44
CA PHE A 277 -21.11 32.70 27.15
C PHE A 277 -19.63 33.13 27.03
N LEU A 278 -19.37 34.19 26.27
CA LEU A 278 -18.00 34.72 26.09
C LEU A 278 -17.37 35.18 27.42
N ALA A 279 -18.19 35.75 28.34
CA ALA A 279 -17.69 36.21 29.63
C ALA A 279 -17.41 35.09 30.64
N LYS A 280 -17.98 33.88 30.46
CA LYS A 280 -17.89 32.76 31.43
C LYS A 280 -17.11 31.57 30.90
N ALA A 281 -16.96 31.40 29.60
CA ALA A 281 -16.25 30.29 29.02
C ALA A 281 -14.73 30.51 29.04
N PRO A 282 -13.93 29.49 29.32
CA PRO A 282 -12.47 29.56 29.18
C PRO A 282 -12.07 29.88 27.74
N ASP A 283 -10.95 30.63 27.56
CA ASP A 283 -10.50 31.10 26.26
C ASP A 283 -10.28 29.94 25.26
N ASN A 284 -9.76 28.80 25.72
CA ASN A 284 -9.56 27.61 24.89
C ASN A 284 -10.86 27.04 24.33
N VAL A 285 -11.99 27.19 25.03
CA VAL A 285 -13.32 26.71 24.57
C VAL A 285 -13.88 27.68 23.52
N VAL A 286 -13.67 28.95 23.67
CA VAL A 286 -14.08 29.99 22.71
C VAL A 286 -13.27 29.85 21.41
N GLU A 287 -11.96 29.65 21.53
CA GLU A 287 -11.08 29.47 20.38
C GLU A 287 -11.37 28.16 19.65
N GLY A 288 -11.62 27.04 20.37
CA GLY A 288 -12.07 25.80 19.82
C GLY A 288 -13.39 25.93 19.04
N ALA A 289 -14.37 26.67 19.58
CA ALA A 289 -15.63 26.91 18.89
C ALA A 289 -15.48 27.73 17.61
N ARG A 290 -14.57 28.72 17.59
CA ARG A 290 -14.26 29.50 16.38
C ARG A 290 -13.60 28.66 15.30
N LYS A 291 -12.66 27.78 15.69
CA LYS A 291 -11.98 26.86 14.77
C LYS A 291 -12.97 25.88 14.15
N GLN A 292 -13.81 25.29 14.96
CA GLN A 292 -14.87 24.38 14.50
C GLN A 292 -15.90 25.06 13.58
N LEU A 293 -16.23 26.33 13.84
CA LEU A 293 -17.09 27.12 12.96
C LEU A 293 -16.45 27.33 11.58
N ALA A 294 -15.16 27.62 11.55
CA ALA A 294 -14.43 27.80 10.29
C ALA A 294 -14.35 26.50 9.48
N GLU A 295 -14.08 25.36 10.13
CA GLU A 295 -14.10 24.05 9.51
C GLU A 295 -15.48 23.69 8.95
N ASN A 296 -16.54 23.81 9.75
CA ASN A 296 -17.89 23.51 9.29
C ASN A 296 -18.38 24.41 8.13
N LYS A 297 -17.93 25.67 8.07
CA LYS A 297 -18.22 26.56 6.93
C LYS A 297 -17.49 26.09 5.67
N LYS A 298 -16.25 25.65 5.81
CA LYS A 298 -15.50 25.08 4.70
C LYS A 298 -16.14 23.78 4.19
N ASP A 299 -16.50 22.87 5.08
CA ASP A 299 -17.19 21.62 4.73
C ASP A 299 -18.52 21.90 4.00
N ARG A 300 -19.26 22.96 4.43
CA ARG A 300 -20.49 23.39 3.76
C ARG A 300 -20.27 23.89 2.33
N GLU A 301 -19.15 24.55 2.06
CA GLU A 301 -18.81 25.05 0.72
C GLU A 301 -18.34 23.90 -0.20
N GLU A 302 -17.75 22.86 0.38
CA GLU A 302 -17.26 21.68 -0.35
C GLU A 302 -18.38 20.64 -0.61
N THR A 303 -19.50 20.67 0.14
CA THR A 303 -20.68 19.80 -0.02
C THR A 303 -21.65 20.36 -1.05
#